data_b912819eaed76d987fd66804cb68f439
#
_entry.id   b912819eaed76d987fd66804cb68f439
#
_cell.length_a   1.000
_cell.length_b   1.000
_cell.length_c   1.000
_cell.angle_alpha   90.00
_cell.angle_beta   90.00
_cell.angle_gamma   90.00
#
_symmetry.space_group_name_H-M   'P 1'
#
loop_
_entity.id
_entity.type
_entity.pdbx_description
1 polymer ?
#
loop_
_entity_poly.entity_id
_entity_poly.type
_entity_poly.pdbx_seq_one_letter_code
_entity_poly.pdbx_strand_id
1 'polypeptide(L)'
;MIVSTKGRYALRVMIDLAEHQSEKYVPLKEVAVRQEISEKYLENILKVLVQNGFLEGLRGKGGGYRLTRSPDQYTVGEILMLTEGSLAPVSCLTPGAAPCSRMASCRTYEMWKGLNDLISDYFGKITLADLALPDQAGNDYVI
;
A
#
# COMPACT_ATOMS: atom_id res chain seq x y z
N MET A 1 -8.85 8.47 11.92
CA MET A 1 -7.94 8.04 10.83
C MET A 1 -8.65 8.10 9.50
N ILE A 2 -8.05 8.75 8.54
CA ILE A 2 -8.53 8.77 7.15
C ILE A 2 -7.33 8.36 6.28
N VAL A 3 -7.54 7.37 5.42
CA VAL A 3 -6.50 6.97 4.48
C VAL A 3 -6.40 8.03 3.37
N SER A 4 -5.21 8.57 3.17
CA SER A 4 -4.98 9.65 2.21
C SER A 4 -5.09 9.16 0.76
N THR A 5 -5.19 10.11 -0.17
CA THR A 5 -5.14 9.81 -1.61
C THR A 5 -3.83 9.11 -1.97
N LYS A 6 -2.72 9.51 -1.36
CA LYS A 6 -1.41 8.88 -1.58
C LYS A 6 -1.45 7.39 -1.21
N GLY A 7 -2.02 7.05 -0.06
CA GLY A 7 -2.14 5.66 0.39
C GLY A 7 -3.04 4.82 -0.51
N ARG A 8 -4.19 5.38 -0.88
CA ARG A 8 -5.11 4.69 -1.79
C ARG A 8 -4.50 4.47 -3.16
N TYR A 9 -3.80 5.45 -3.69
CA TYR A 9 -3.14 5.34 -4.99
C TYR A 9 -1.94 4.39 -4.95
N ALA A 10 -1.19 4.38 -3.84
CA ALA A 10 -0.10 3.41 -3.67
C ALA A 10 -0.63 1.97 -3.75
N LEU A 11 -1.76 1.69 -3.12
CA LEU A 11 -2.41 0.38 -3.23
C LEU A 11 -2.82 0.06 -4.66
N ARG A 12 -3.44 1.01 -5.36
CA ARG A 12 -3.85 0.82 -6.76
C ARG A 12 -2.64 0.51 -7.65
N VAL A 13 -1.54 1.21 -7.44
CA VAL A 13 -0.30 1.00 -8.20
C VAL A 13 0.30 -0.36 -7.92
N MET A 14 0.37 -0.76 -6.66
CA MET A 14 0.90 -2.07 -6.28
C MET A 14 0.05 -3.21 -6.84
N ILE A 15 -1.27 -3.05 -6.83
CA ILE A 15 -2.19 -4.02 -7.42
C ILE A 15 -2.00 -4.08 -8.94
N ASP A 16 -1.87 -2.93 -9.60
CA ASP A 16 -1.62 -2.86 -11.05
C ASP A 16 -0.35 -3.63 -11.42
N LEU A 17 0.72 -3.41 -10.69
CA LEU A 17 1.98 -4.12 -10.93
C LEU A 17 1.87 -5.62 -10.63
N ALA A 18 1.07 -5.98 -9.64
CA ALA A 18 0.81 -7.39 -9.32
C ALA A 18 0.04 -8.07 -10.45
N GLU A 19 -0.89 -7.36 -11.07
CA GLU A 19 -1.71 -7.88 -12.18
C GLU A 19 -0.96 -7.93 -13.52
N HIS A 20 0.14 -7.20 -13.64
CA HIS A 20 0.92 -7.10 -14.86
C HIS A 20 2.35 -7.61 -14.70
N GLN A 21 2.54 -8.57 -13.82
CA GLN A 21 3.85 -9.17 -13.62
C GLN A 21 4.35 -9.88 -14.87
N SER A 22 5.60 -9.64 -15.19
CA SER A 22 6.33 -10.35 -16.23
C SER A 22 7.82 -10.24 -15.91
N GLU A 23 8.67 -10.81 -16.74
CA GLU A 23 10.12 -10.63 -16.61
C GLU A 23 10.54 -9.19 -16.94
N LYS A 24 9.66 -8.42 -17.56
CA LYS A 24 9.94 -7.04 -17.96
C LYS A 24 9.43 -6.06 -16.90
N TYR A 25 10.07 -4.90 -16.86
CA TYR A 25 9.60 -3.79 -16.06
C TYR A 25 8.38 -3.16 -16.73
N VAL A 26 7.43 -2.70 -15.91
CA VAL A 26 6.24 -2.02 -16.38
C VAL A 26 6.53 -0.52 -16.45
N PRO A 27 6.43 0.11 -17.63
CA PRO A 27 6.66 1.54 -17.77
C PRO A 27 5.69 2.38 -16.94
N LEU A 28 6.19 3.46 -16.35
CA LEU A 28 5.39 4.39 -15.56
C LEU A 28 4.18 4.89 -16.35
N LYS A 29 4.37 5.19 -17.62
CA LYS A 29 3.31 5.67 -18.52
C LYS A 29 2.11 4.74 -18.59
N GLU A 30 2.37 3.43 -18.68
CA GLU A 30 1.31 2.43 -18.75
C GLU A 30 0.49 2.38 -17.46
N VAL A 31 1.17 2.43 -16.32
CA VAL A 31 0.51 2.44 -15.01
C VAL A 31 -0.33 3.72 -14.88
N ALA A 32 0.24 4.86 -15.27
CA ALA A 32 -0.44 6.14 -15.20
C ALA A 32 -1.74 6.15 -16.01
N VAL A 33 -1.69 5.61 -17.20
CA VAL A 33 -2.87 5.52 -18.09
C VAL A 33 -3.93 4.58 -17.50
N ARG A 34 -3.53 3.39 -17.09
CA ARG A 34 -4.49 2.41 -16.54
C ARG A 34 -5.15 2.91 -15.26
N GLN A 35 -4.40 3.58 -14.39
CA GLN A 35 -4.91 4.03 -13.10
C GLN A 35 -5.46 5.45 -13.12
N GLU A 36 -5.33 6.13 -14.25
CA GLU A 36 -5.78 7.52 -14.39
C GLU A 36 -5.17 8.43 -13.33
N ILE A 37 -3.86 8.29 -13.14
CA ILE A 37 -3.06 9.09 -12.21
C ILE A 37 -2.04 9.87 -13.04
N SER A 38 -1.80 11.14 -12.71
CA SER A 38 -0.76 11.91 -13.41
C SER A 38 0.60 11.26 -13.23
N GLU A 39 1.43 11.30 -14.27
CA GLU A 39 2.77 10.70 -14.22
C GLU A 39 3.61 11.31 -13.10
N LYS A 40 3.50 12.62 -12.90
CA LYS A 40 4.26 13.31 -11.84
C LYS A 40 3.87 12.86 -10.44
N TYR A 41 2.58 12.72 -10.19
CA TYR A 41 2.09 12.24 -8.89
C TYR A 41 2.49 10.79 -8.66
N LEU A 42 2.35 9.98 -9.70
CA LEU A 42 2.73 8.57 -9.68
C LEU A 42 4.22 8.41 -9.40
N GLU A 43 5.06 9.22 -10.01
CA GLU A 43 6.51 9.22 -9.79
C GLU A 43 6.87 9.39 -8.31
N ASN A 44 6.19 10.31 -7.64
CA ASN A 44 6.41 10.55 -6.20
C ASN A 44 6.05 9.32 -5.36
N ILE A 45 4.96 8.65 -5.69
CA ILE A 45 4.53 7.42 -5.00
C ILE A 45 5.54 6.31 -5.25
N LEU A 46 5.91 6.09 -6.50
CA LEU A 46 6.83 5.03 -6.90
C LEU A 46 8.22 5.22 -6.27
N LYS A 47 8.66 6.46 -6.15
CA LYS A 47 9.94 6.78 -5.51
C LYS A 47 9.98 6.29 -4.07
N VAL A 48 8.93 6.51 -3.30
CA VAL A 48 8.83 6.06 -1.91
C VAL A 48 8.85 4.54 -1.84
N LEU A 49 8.11 3.88 -2.73
CA LEU A 49 8.04 2.42 -2.78
C LEU A 49 9.39 1.79 -3.15
N VAL A 50 10.11 2.39 -4.09
CA VAL A 50 11.45 1.92 -4.48
C VAL A 50 12.45 2.14 -3.35
N GLN A 51 12.44 3.31 -2.72
CA GLN A 51 13.36 3.63 -1.62
C GLN A 51 13.21 2.69 -0.43
N ASN A 52 12.04 2.12 -0.25
CA ASN A 52 11.76 1.21 0.86
C ASN A 52 11.78 -0.26 0.46
N GLY A 53 12.26 -0.56 -0.74
CA GLY A 53 12.45 -1.93 -1.20
C GLY A 53 11.17 -2.68 -1.60
N PHE A 54 10.06 -1.97 -1.73
CA PHE A 54 8.79 -2.59 -2.15
C PHE A 54 8.73 -2.81 -3.65
N LEU A 55 9.45 -1.99 -4.40
CA LEU A 55 9.56 -2.09 -5.84
C LEU A 55 11.01 -1.94 -6.24
N GLU A 56 11.35 -2.42 -7.42
CA GLU A 56 12.60 -2.06 -8.08
C GLU A 56 12.29 -1.31 -9.37
N GLY A 57 13.12 -0.33 -9.67
CA GLY A 57 12.99 0.51 -10.85
C GLY A 57 14.20 0.36 -11.76
N LEU A 58 13.98 0.49 -13.04
CA LEU A 58 15.04 0.52 -14.05
C LEU A 58 14.84 1.75 -14.93
N ARG A 59 15.90 2.52 -15.11
CA ARG A 59 15.88 3.71 -15.97
C ARG A 59 16.21 3.35 -17.41
N GLY A 60 15.75 4.18 -18.34
CA GLY A 60 16.09 4.09 -19.74
C GLY A 60 15.17 3.19 -20.55
N LYS A 61 15.66 2.76 -21.70
CA LYS A 61 14.88 1.92 -22.62
C LYS A 61 14.57 0.57 -21.99
N GLY A 62 13.33 0.17 -22.04
CA GLY A 62 12.86 -1.06 -21.40
C GLY A 62 12.70 -0.91 -19.89
N GLY A 63 12.82 0.32 -19.36
CA GLY A 63 12.71 0.61 -17.95
C GLY A 63 11.28 0.69 -17.45
N GLY A 64 11.17 0.88 -16.17
CA GLY A 64 9.90 0.94 -15.48
C GLY A 64 10.04 0.39 -14.07
N TYR A 65 8.99 -0.28 -13.60
CA TYR A 65 8.92 -0.76 -12.23
C TYR A 65 8.39 -2.19 -12.19
N ARG A 66 8.81 -2.92 -11.17
CA ARG A 66 8.27 -4.26 -10.90
C ARG A 66 8.36 -4.60 -9.42
N LEU A 67 7.58 -5.58 -9.00
CA LEU A 67 7.57 -6.05 -7.62
C LEU A 67 8.90 -6.72 -7.26
N THR A 68 9.31 -6.60 -6.01
CA THR A 68 10.49 -7.27 -5.46
C THR A 68 10.15 -8.59 -4.79
N ARG A 69 8.87 -8.84 -4.57
CA ARG A 69 8.35 -10.05 -3.91
C ARG A 69 7.13 -10.55 -4.69
N SER A 70 6.71 -11.77 -4.43
CA SER A 70 5.43 -12.25 -4.96
C SER A 70 4.27 -11.50 -4.28
N PRO A 71 3.12 -11.32 -4.96
CA PRO A 71 2.00 -10.54 -4.43
C PRO A 71 1.49 -11.00 -3.06
N ASP A 72 1.57 -12.28 -2.75
CA ASP A 72 1.15 -12.83 -1.46
C ASP A 72 2.10 -12.46 -0.30
N GLN A 73 3.24 -11.86 -0.60
CA GLN A 73 4.23 -11.42 0.37
C GLN A 73 4.10 -9.94 0.75
N TYR A 74 3.11 -9.23 0.20
CA TYR A 74 2.82 -7.86 0.58
C TYR A 74 1.47 -7.79 1.27
N THR A 75 1.41 -7.16 2.44
CA THR A 75 0.14 -6.88 3.09
C THR A 75 -0.31 -5.46 2.82
N VAL A 76 -1.62 -5.25 2.83
CA VAL A 76 -2.19 -3.90 2.74
C VAL A 76 -1.68 -3.03 3.88
N GLY A 77 -1.56 -3.62 5.06
CA GLY A 77 -1.07 -2.90 6.25
C GLY A 77 0.31 -2.32 6.08
N GLU A 78 1.28 -3.11 5.55
CA GLU A 78 2.64 -2.60 5.37
C GLU A 78 2.71 -1.49 4.31
N ILE A 79 1.93 -1.57 3.26
CA ILE A 79 1.88 -0.53 2.23
C ILE A 79 1.29 0.77 2.79
N LEU A 80 0.18 0.68 3.51
CA LEU A 80 -0.45 1.85 4.13
C LEU A 80 0.41 2.46 5.22
N MET A 81 1.08 1.65 6.03
CA MET A 81 2.01 2.17 7.04
C MET A 81 3.14 2.97 6.41
N LEU A 82 3.64 2.51 5.26
CA LEU A 82 4.69 3.21 4.55
C LEU A 82 4.24 4.59 4.06
N THR A 83 3.04 4.68 3.51
CA THR A 83 2.53 5.92 2.91
C THR A 83 1.90 6.87 3.93
N GLU A 84 1.23 6.34 4.95
CA GLU A 84 0.54 7.14 5.96
C GLU A 84 1.41 7.46 7.17
N GLY A 85 2.42 6.66 7.44
CA GLY A 85 3.26 6.76 8.63
C GLY A 85 2.60 6.17 9.87
N SER A 86 1.28 6.15 9.94
CA SER A 86 0.53 5.56 11.04
C SER A 86 -0.90 5.26 10.59
N LEU A 87 -1.44 4.17 11.11
CA LEU A 87 -2.86 3.81 10.91
C LEU A 87 -3.64 3.96 12.22
N ALA A 88 -3.03 4.56 13.23
CA ALA A 88 -3.68 4.74 14.52
C ALA A 88 -4.92 5.63 14.40
N PRO A 89 -6.04 5.24 15.02
CA PRO A 89 -7.27 6.03 14.96
C PRO A 89 -7.18 7.33 15.79
N VAL A 90 -6.29 7.37 16.77
CA VAL A 90 -6.05 8.54 17.62
C VAL A 90 -4.55 8.74 17.80
N SER A 91 -4.14 9.98 18.01
CA SER A 91 -2.72 10.35 18.06
C SER A 91 -1.94 9.68 19.20
N CYS A 92 -2.57 9.42 20.33
CA CYS A 92 -1.90 8.77 21.46
C CYS A 92 -1.50 7.31 21.20
N LEU A 93 -2.04 6.70 20.18
CA LEU A 93 -1.69 5.33 19.77
C LEU A 93 -0.72 5.29 18.59
N THR A 94 -0.29 6.46 18.10
CA THR A 94 0.71 6.53 17.03
C THR A 94 2.04 5.95 17.54
N PRO A 95 2.71 5.07 16.77
CA PRO A 95 4.01 4.53 17.17
C PRO A 95 5.01 5.64 17.49
N GLY A 96 5.67 5.54 18.63
CA GLY A 96 6.63 6.54 19.10
C GLY A 96 6.03 7.79 19.72
N ALA A 97 4.71 7.86 19.84
CA ALA A 97 4.06 9.00 20.50
C ALA A 97 4.42 9.06 22.00
N ALA A 98 4.57 10.30 22.52
CA ALA A 98 4.76 10.49 23.94
C ALA A 98 3.51 10.01 24.70
N PRO A 99 3.67 9.45 25.92
CA PRO A 99 2.52 9.02 26.70
C PRO A 99 1.56 10.19 26.93
N CYS A 100 0.27 9.94 26.74
CA CYS A 100 -0.76 10.94 27.03
C CYS A 100 -0.83 11.19 28.54
N SER A 101 -0.86 12.46 28.95
CA SER A 101 -0.96 12.84 30.35
C SER A 101 -2.22 12.32 31.04
N ARG A 102 -3.25 11.97 30.27
CA ARG A 102 -4.52 11.49 30.78
C ARG A 102 -4.67 9.96 30.69
N MET A 103 -3.63 9.25 30.26
CA MET A 103 -3.71 7.80 30.03
C MET A 103 -4.25 7.02 31.23
N ALA A 104 -3.77 7.35 32.44
CA ALA A 104 -4.15 6.64 33.65
C ALA A 104 -5.64 6.78 34.00
N SER A 105 -6.29 7.84 33.53
CA SER A 105 -7.71 8.13 33.78
C SER A 105 -8.57 8.13 32.53
N CYS A 106 -7.98 7.81 31.39
CA CYS A 106 -8.70 7.87 30.12
C CYS A 106 -9.73 6.74 30.02
N ARG A 107 -11.00 7.12 29.95
CA ARG A 107 -12.10 6.17 29.90
C ARG A 107 -12.30 5.52 28.54
N THR A 108 -11.70 6.07 27.50
CA THR A 108 -11.83 5.58 26.10
C THR A 108 -10.57 4.91 25.58
N TYR A 109 -9.49 4.88 26.35
CA TYR A 109 -8.21 4.32 25.90
C TYR A 109 -8.34 2.87 25.42
N GLU A 110 -8.93 2.01 26.21
CA GLU A 110 -9.07 0.59 25.85
C GLU A 110 -9.93 0.40 24.62
N MET A 111 -10.95 1.23 24.43
CA MET A 111 -11.79 1.22 23.24
C MET A 111 -10.96 1.57 21.99
N TRP A 112 -10.19 2.65 22.06
CA TRP A 112 -9.35 3.08 20.93
C TRP A 112 -8.24 2.07 20.63
N LYS A 113 -7.67 1.48 21.67
CA LYS A 113 -6.68 0.42 21.54
C LYS A 113 -7.26 -0.79 20.82
N GLY A 114 -8.46 -1.19 21.21
CA GLY A 114 -9.19 -2.28 20.56
C GLY A 114 -9.43 -2.00 19.08
N LEU A 115 -9.85 -0.79 18.74
CA LEU A 115 -10.01 -0.39 17.33
C LEU A 115 -8.69 -0.41 16.58
N ASN A 116 -7.63 0.09 17.20
CA ASN A 116 -6.30 0.08 16.59
C ASN A 116 -5.85 -1.36 16.28
N ASP A 117 -6.06 -2.28 17.21
CA ASP A 117 -5.73 -3.70 17.02
C ASP A 117 -6.56 -4.31 15.89
N LEU A 118 -7.84 -3.97 15.80
CA LEU A 118 -8.72 -4.43 14.70
C LEU A 118 -8.23 -3.94 13.35
N ILE A 119 -7.82 -2.68 13.25
CA ILE A 119 -7.29 -2.10 12.00
C ILE A 119 -6.01 -2.84 11.60
N SER A 120 -5.09 -3.02 12.53
CA SER A 120 -3.82 -3.70 12.27
C SER A 120 -4.03 -5.14 11.85
N ASP A 121 -4.89 -5.86 12.54
CA ASP A 121 -5.19 -7.26 12.22
C ASP A 121 -5.89 -7.38 10.88
N TYR A 122 -6.84 -6.53 10.60
CA TYR A 122 -7.60 -6.56 9.34
C TYR A 122 -6.68 -6.34 8.14
N PHE A 123 -5.91 -5.26 8.15
CA PHE A 123 -5.00 -4.94 7.05
C PHE A 123 -3.80 -5.88 6.98
N GLY A 124 -3.41 -6.47 8.08
CA GLY A 124 -2.31 -7.44 8.13
C GLY A 124 -2.66 -8.79 7.53
N LYS A 125 -3.94 -9.07 7.32
CA LYS A 125 -4.42 -10.33 6.74
C LYS A 125 -4.68 -10.24 5.24
N ILE A 126 -4.80 -9.04 4.69
CA ILE A 126 -5.09 -8.83 3.27
C ILE A 126 -3.78 -8.63 2.52
N THR A 127 -3.56 -9.44 1.51
CA THR A 127 -2.36 -9.36 0.67
C THR A 127 -2.70 -8.73 -0.69
N LEU A 128 -1.69 -8.35 -1.45
CA LEU A 128 -1.90 -7.93 -2.83
C LEU A 128 -2.50 -9.05 -3.67
N ALA A 129 -2.12 -10.29 -3.40
CA ALA A 129 -2.67 -11.44 -4.09
C ALA A 129 -4.18 -11.57 -3.89
N ASP A 130 -4.67 -11.20 -2.70
CA ASP A 130 -6.11 -11.23 -2.41
C ASP A 130 -6.89 -10.18 -3.21
N LEU A 131 -6.26 -9.07 -3.54
CA LEU A 131 -6.90 -7.93 -4.21
C LEU A 131 -6.67 -7.90 -5.72
N ALA A 132 -5.57 -8.49 -6.18
CA ALA A 132 -5.24 -8.52 -7.60
C ALA A 132 -6.11 -9.52 -8.33
N LEU A 133 -6.51 -9.16 -9.54
CA LEU A 133 -7.17 -10.12 -10.41
C LEU A 133 -6.15 -11.15 -10.88
N PRO A 134 -6.55 -12.41 -11.06
CA PRO A 134 -5.67 -13.39 -11.65
C PRO A 134 -5.26 -12.99 -13.06
N ASP A 135 -4.15 -13.54 -13.53
CA ASP A 135 -3.66 -13.27 -14.88
C ASP A 135 -4.78 -13.47 -15.90
N GLN A 136 -5.00 -12.44 -16.71
CA GLN A 136 -6.06 -12.42 -17.72
C GLN A 136 -5.86 -13.47 -18.81
N ALA A 137 -4.67 -13.98 -18.99
CA ALA A 137 -4.30 -14.89 -20.07
C ALA A 137 -4.93 -16.28 -19.99
N GLY A 138 -5.80 -16.55 -19.10
CA GLY A 138 -6.48 -17.85 -18.98
C GLY A 138 -7.72 -17.76 -18.14
N ASN A 139 -8.20 -16.56 -17.96
CA ASN A 139 -9.22 -16.35 -16.98
C ASN A 139 -10.52 -15.88 -17.60
N ASP A 140 -11.43 -16.78 -17.72
CA ASP A 140 -12.79 -16.49 -18.15
C ASP A 140 -13.58 -15.99 -16.96
N TYR A 141 -13.31 -14.78 -16.52
CA TYR A 141 -14.19 -14.15 -15.56
C TYR A 141 -15.46 -13.74 -16.24
N VAL A 142 -16.48 -14.46 -15.93
CA VAL A 142 -17.82 -14.00 -16.18
C VAL A 142 -18.38 -13.58 -14.84
N ILE A 143 -18.56 -12.32 -14.71
CA ILE A 143 -19.26 -11.80 -13.56
C ILE A 143 -20.73 -11.67 -13.93
#